data_21dc1e29c4aad18ecf8a900a68fe060c
#
_entry.id   21dc1e29c4aad18ecf8a900a68fe060c
#
_cell.length_a   1.000
_cell.length_b   1.000
_cell.length_c   1.000
_cell.angle_alpha   90.00
_cell.angle_beta   90.00
_cell.angle_gamma   90.00
#
_symmetry.space_group_name_H-M   'P 1'
#
loop_
_entity.id
_entity.type
_entity.pdbx_description
1 polymer ?
#
loop_
_entity_poly.entity_id
_entity_poly.type
_entity_poly.pdbx_seq_one_letter_code
_entity_poly.pdbx_strand_id
1 'polypeptide(L)'
;MPHFNESSALLFKRCVEAGIESPAELANIMGNASVETNGFRTMHERLGYSSVDNVVGAVKSAAVRYTRDEIQTAVDSHDPKEVAKVLYEGRADLGNNQPGDGYKFHGRGYFQYTGRDNYTTFGDKFGVDLANHPDLAAEPETAAKLAIAYGKDTAPEKYREDAKHAGAI
;
A
#
# COMPACT_ATOMS: atom_id res chain seq x y z
N MET A 1 8.30 -9.24 -18.71
CA MET A 1 7.22 -10.19 -18.40
C MET A 1 6.80 -10.01 -16.94
N PRO A 2 5.51 -9.94 -16.65
CA PRO A 2 5.06 -9.95 -15.26
C PRO A 2 5.50 -11.28 -14.63
N HIS A 3 6.16 -11.20 -13.50
CA HIS A 3 6.54 -12.38 -12.75
C HIS A 3 5.29 -12.99 -12.12
N PHE A 4 4.90 -14.16 -12.60
CA PHE A 4 3.86 -14.95 -12.00
C PHE A 4 4.48 -15.74 -10.83
N ASN A 5 4.11 -15.43 -9.61
CA ASN A 5 4.57 -16.11 -8.41
C ASN A 5 3.37 -16.50 -7.52
N GLU A 6 3.63 -17.08 -6.35
CA GLU A 6 2.57 -17.50 -5.43
C GLU A 6 1.64 -16.34 -5.02
N SER A 7 2.19 -15.15 -4.80
CA SER A 7 1.38 -13.98 -4.42
C SER A 7 0.49 -13.49 -5.55
N SER A 8 0.99 -13.47 -6.79
CA SER A 8 0.17 -13.11 -7.96
C SER A 8 -0.89 -14.16 -8.24
N ALA A 9 -0.54 -15.44 -8.14
CA ALA A 9 -1.48 -16.54 -8.33
C ALA A 9 -2.60 -16.52 -7.28
N LEU A 10 -2.27 -16.25 -6.03
CA LEU A 10 -3.25 -16.14 -4.97
C LEU A 10 -4.22 -14.99 -5.19
N LEU A 11 -3.71 -13.79 -5.50
CA LEU A 11 -4.57 -12.64 -5.79
C LEU A 11 -5.50 -12.93 -6.98
N PHE A 12 -4.97 -13.47 -8.06
CA PHE A 12 -5.76 -13.85 -9.23
C PHE A 12 -6.88 -14.82 -8.86
N LYS A 13 -6.53 -15.91 -8.17
CA LYS A 13 -7.49 -16.93 -7.71
C LYS A 13 -8.59 -16.31 -6.86
N ARG A 14 -8.24 -15.47 -5.90
CA ARG A 14 -9.22 -14.82 -5.01
C ARG A 14 -10.12 -13.84 -5.75
N CYS A 15 -9.59 -13.13 -6.74
CA CYS A 15 -10.39 -12.28 -7.62
C CYS A 15 -11.46 -13.08 -8.38
N VAL A 16 -11.09 -14.20 -8.97
CA VAL A 16 -12.01 -15.08 -9.69
C VAL A 16 -13.09 -15.63 -8.75
N GLU A 17 -12.69 -16.13 -7.58
CA GLU A 17 -13.62 -16.64 -6.56
C GLU A 17 -14.58 -15.55 -6.03
N ALA A 18 -14.16 -14.29 -6.02
CA ALA A 18 -14.98 -13.16 -5.62
C ALA A 18 -15.95 -12.67 -6.73
N GLY A 19 -15.94 -13.31 -7.90
CA GLY A 19 -16.83 -13.01 -9.01
C GLY A 19 -16.35 -11.87 -9.91
N ILE A 20 -15.06 -11.55 -9.89
CA ILE A 20 -14.46 -10.59 -10.84
C ILE A 20 -14.23 -11.33 -12.15
N GLU A 21 -15.16 -11.17 -13.10
CA GLU A 21 -15.17 -11.90 -14.38
C GLU A 21 -14.67 -11.05 -15.55
N SER A 22 -14.69 -9.72 -15.41
CA SER A 22 -14.22 -8.83 -16.47
C SER A 22 -12.71 -8.93 -16.64
N PRO A 23 -12.19 -9.30 -17.84
CA PRO A 23 -10.75 -9.32 -18.09
C PRO A 23 -10.07 -7.96 -17.86
N ALA A 24 -10.75 -6.87 -18.17
CA ALA A 24 -10.24 -5.52 -17.96
C ALA A 24 -10.11 -5.17 -16.47
N GLU A 25 -11.13 -5.47 -15.68
CA GLU A 25 -11.13 -5.28 -14.23
C GLU A 25 -10.03 -6.12 -13.56
N LEU A 26 -9.93 -7.37 -13.93
CA LEU A 26 -8.90 -8.30 -13.44
C LEU A 26 -7.49 -7.83 -13.81
N ALA A 27 -7.29 -7.43 -15.07
CA ALA A 27 -6.00 -6.89 -15.53
C ALA A 27 -5.61 -5.62 -14.79
N ASN A 28 -6.58 -4.75 -14.48
CA ASN A 28 -6.34 -3.52 -13.74
C ASN A 28 -5.94 -3.79 -12.28
N ILE A 29 -6.64 -4.68 -11.58
CA ILE A 29 -6.28 -5.09 -10.21
C ILE A 29 -4.89 -5.71 -10.20
N MET A 30 -4.63 -6.66 -11.08
CA MET A 30 -3.33 -7.35 -11.15
C MET A 30 -2.19 -6.40 -11.53
N GLY A 31 -2.43 -5.50 -12.47
CA GLY A 31 -1.45 -4.51 -12.91
C GLY A 31 -1.07 -3.53 -11.82
N ASN A 32 -2.05 -2.96 -11.13
CA ASN A 32 -1.80 -2.05 -10.01
C ASN A 32 -1.09 -2.76 -8.86
N ALA A 33 -1.53 -3.95 -8.49
CA ALA A 33 -0.89 -4.75 -7.45
C ALA A 33 0.57 -5.09 -7.81
N SER A 34 0.85 -5.37 -9.08
CA SER A 34 2.21 -5.62 -9.56
C SER A 34 3.12 -4.41 -9.40
N VAL A 35 2.64 -3.22 -9.74
CA VAL A 35 3.40 -1.96 -9.59
C VAL A 35 3.71 -1.69 -8.12
N GLU A 36 2.69 -1.74 -7.26
CA GLU A 36 2.81 -1.41 -5.84
C GLU A 36 3.66 -2.42 -5.06
N THR A 37 3.73 -3.65 -5.50
CA THR A 37 4.49 -4.73 -4.84
C THR A 37 5.78 -5.09 -5.56
N ASN A 38 6.23 -4.27 -6.49
CA ASN A 38 7.42 -4.55 -7.29
C ASN A 38 7.39 -5.95 -7.95
N GLY A 39 6.35 -6.20 -8.71
CA GLY A 39 6.15 -7.50 -9.37
C GLY A 39 5.78 -8.62 -8.39
N PHE A 40 4.99 -8.32 -7.37
CA PHE A 40 4.55 -9.26 -6.33
C PHE A 40 5.68 -9.81 -5.45
N ARG A 41 6.76 -9.05 -5.30
CA ARG A 41 7.94 -9.48 -4.52
C ARG A 41 7.91 -9.07 -3.07
N THR A 42 7.15 -8.02 -2.73
CA THR A 42 7.07 -7.50 -1.37
C THR A 42 5.66 -7.07 -1.01
N MET A 43 5.28 -7.39 0.22
CA MET A 43 4.04 -6.91 0.85
C MET A 43 4.28 -5.76 1.81
N HIS A 44 5.53 -5.37 2.00
CA HIS A 44 5.93 -4.22 2.81
C HIS A 44 6.56 -3.15 1.92
N GLU A 45 6.26 -1.89 2.24
CA GLU A 45 6.92 -0.73 1.63
C GLU A 45 8.44 -0.81 1.84
N ARG A 46 9.18 -0.43 0.80
CA ARG A 46 10.64 -0.30 0.90
C ARG A 46 10.99 1.01 1.57
N LEU A 47 11.67 0.93 2.69
CA LEU A 47 12.10 2.07 3.50
C LEU A 47 13.61 2.32 3.41
N GLY A 48 14.30 1.67 2.49
CA GLY A 48 15.72 1.88 2.20
C GLY A 48 15.94 3.05 1.25
N TYR A 49 16.00 4.25 1.77
CA TYR A 49 16.32 5.46 1.02
C TYR A 49 17.82 5.73 1.05
N SER A 50 18.38 6.20 -0.07
CA SER A 50 19.81 6.44 -0.23
C SER A 50 20.22 7.91 0.02
N SER A 51 19.28 8.84 0.05
CA SER A 51 19.56 10.28 0.22
C SER A 51 18.37 11.04 0.79
N VAL A 52 18.66 12.21 1.35
CA VAL A 52 17.63 13.18 1.78
C VAL A 52 16.75 13.59 0.59
N ASP A 53 17.33 13.83 -0.57
CA ASP A 53 16.58 14.24 -1.75
C ASP A 53 15.58 13.17 -2.21
N ASN A 54 15.95 11.90 -2.09
CA ASN A 54 15.02 10.78 -2.36
C ASN A 54 13.85 10.73 -1.37
N VAL A 55 14.11 10.96 -0.09
CA VAL A 55 13.07 11.04 0.94
C VAL A 55 12.10 12.19 0.65
N VAL A 56 12.64 13.39 0.42
CA VAL A 56 11.84 14.60 0.15
C VAL A 56 11.11 14.49 -1.19
N GLY A 57 11.71 13.84 -2.17
CA GLY A 57 11.08 13.56 -3.46
C GLY A 57 9.87 12.63 -3.33
N ALA A 58 9.94 11.63 -2.45
CA ALA A 58 8.85 10.72 -2.18
C ALA A 58 7.75 11.35 -1.30
N VAL A 59 8.15 12.08 -0.25
CA VAL A 59 7.24 12.72 0.71
C VAL A 59 7.71 14.15 0.99
N LYS A 60 7.19 15.12 0.25
CA LYS A 60 7.56 16.53 0.36
C LYS A 60 7.35 17.10 1.76
N SER A 61 6.32 16.66 2.47
CA SER A 61 6.02 17.10 3.82
C SER A 61 7.09 16.71 4.86
N ALA A 62 7.99 15.78 4.55
CA ALA A 62 9.10 15.45 5.43
C ALA A 62 9.99 16.67 5.68
N ALA A 63 10.28 17.47 4.65
CA ALA A 63 11.09 18.69 4.76
C ALA A 63 10.39 19.82 5.56
N VAL A 64 9.08 19.74 5.74
CA VAL A 64 8.31 20.68 6.56
C VAL A 64 8.37 20.29 8.05
N ARG A 65 8.39 19.00 8.35
CA ARG A 65 8.33 18.46 9.72
C ARG A 65 9.70 18.21 10.33
N TYR A 66 10.69 17.95 9.50
CA TYR A 66 12.05 17.62 9.93
C TYR A 66 13.08 18.46 9.19
N THR A 67 14.20 18.74 9.85
CA THR A 67 15.34 19.40 9.23
C THR A 67 16.07 18.45 8.27
N ARG A 68 16.85 19.00 7.36
CA ARG A 68 17.66 18.20 6.43
C ARG A 68 18.63 17.27 7.17
N ASP A 69 19.21 17.73 8.28
CA ASP A 69 20.12 16.92 9.11
C ASP A 69 19.41 15.79 9.82
N GLU A 70 18.19 15.99 10.29
CA GLU A 70 17.36 14.94 10.89
C GLU A 70 17.01 13.86 9.87
N ILE A 71 16.66 14.26 8.65
CA ILE A 71 16.37 13.33 7.56
C ILE A 71 17.65 12.56 7.18
N GLN A 72 18.79 13.24 7.08
CA GLN A 72 20.08 12.59 6.79
C GLN A 72 20.44 11.57 7.85
N THR A 73 20.24 11.88 9.12
CA THR A 73 20.49 10.96 10.23
C THR A 73 19.62 9.70 10.10
N ALA A 74 18.34 9.85 9.75
CA ALA A 74 17.45 8.72 9.53
C ALA A 74 17.91 7.85 8.35
N VAL A 75 18.30 8.46 7.24
CA VAL A 75 18.83 7.75 6.06
C VAL A 75 20.11 6.98 6.40
N ASP A 76 21.05 7.62 7.10
CA ASP A 76 22.34 7.03 7.48
C ASP A 76 22.20 5.90 8.50
N SER A 77 21.14 5.89 9.29
CA SER A 77 20.87 4.84 10.27
C SER A 77 20.61 3.47 9.64
N HIS A 78 20.14 3.44 8.39
CA HIS A 78 19.63 2.24 7.71
C HIS A 78 18.54 1.50 8.50
N ASP A 79 17.90 2.18 9.45
CA ASP A 79 16.81 1.64 10.25
C ASP A 79 15.45 2.02 9.60
N PRO A 80 14.66 1.03 9.15
CA PRO A 80 13.34 1.31 8.58
C PRO A 80 12.43 2.11 9.50
N LYS A 81 12.56 1.96 10.81
CA LYS A 81 11.74 2.70 11.78
C LYS A 81 12.05 4.19 11.77
N GLU A 82 13.32 4.54 11.72
CA GLU A 82 13.74 5.94 11.66
C GLU A 82 13.33 6.60 10.34
N VAL A 83 13.45 5.88 9.23
CA VAL A 83 12.99 6.36 7.93
C VAL A 83 11.48 6.54 7.89
N ALA A 84 10.71 5.56 8.35
CA ALA A 84 9.25 5.65 8.41
C ALA A 84 8.77 6.79 9.32
N LYS A 85 9.48 7.06 10.40
CA LYS A 85 9.22 8.21 11.29
C LYS A 85 9.31 9.52 10.52
N VAL A 86 10.37 9.72 9.78
CA VAL A 86 10.56 10.95 8.98
C VAL A 86 9.51 11.08 7.87
N LEU A 87 9.13 9.98 7.25
CA LEU A 87 8.13 9.98 6.18
C LEU A 87 6.71 10.25 6.69
N TYR A 88 6.31 9.62 7.79
CA TYR A 88 4.89 9.45 8.11
C TYR A 88 4.46 9.90 9.50
N GLU A 89 5.38 10.00 10.47
CA GLU A 89 5.00 10.35 11.84
C GLU A 89 4.56 11.80 11.94
N GLY A 90 3.48 12.04 12.70
CA GLY A 90 2.92 13.38 12.85
C GLY A 90 2.14 13.89 11.63
N ARG A 91 1.90 13.07 10.63
CA ARG A 91 1.08 13.43 9.47
C ARG A 91 -0.41 13.32 9.80
N ALA A 92 -1.03 14.47 9.98
CA ALA A 92 -2.47 14.57 10.29
C ALA A 92 -3.35 14.01 9.16
N ASP A 93 -2.93 14.17 7.90
CA ASP A 93 -3.63 13.64 6.72
C ASP A 93 -3.69 12.10 6.69
N LEU A 94 -2.79 11.43 7.41
CA LEU A 94 -2.77 9.97 7.59
C LEU A 94 -3.35 9.52 8.94
N GLY A 95 -3.74 10.44 9.81
CA GLY A 95 -4.16 10.14 11.17
C GLY A 95 -3.03 9.67 12.09
N ASN A 96 -1.78 9.84 11.69
CA ASN A 96 -0.59 9.44 12.45
C ASN A 96 -0.28 10.46 13.54
N ASN A 97 -1.03 10.43 14.63
CA ASN A 97 -0.99 11.42 15.69
C ASN A 97 -0.33 10.93 16.99
N GLN A 98 0.21 9.73 16.99
CA GLN A 98 0.87 9.14 18.15
C GLN A 98 2.31 8.73 17.83
N PRO A 99 3.21 8.75 18.84
CA PRO A 99 4.57 8.28 18.67
C PRO A 99 4.62 6.84 18.17
N GLY A 100 5.43 6.59 17.14
CA GLY A 100 5.58 5.27 16.53
C GLY A 100 4.59 4.97 15.39
N ASP A 101 3.60 5.81 15.15
CA ASP A 101 2.61 5.59 14.10
C ASP A 101 3.21 5.51 12.70
N GLY A 102 4.27 6.26 12.45
CA GLY A 102 4.93 6.26 11.15
C GLY A 102 5.37 4.87 10.71
N TYR A 103 6.04 4.14 11.56
CA TYR A 103 6.45 2.76 11.26
C TYR A 103 5.32 1.76 11.47
N LYS A 104 4.54 1.90 12.52
CA LYS A 104 3.43 0.98 12.81
C LYS A 104 2.47 0.85 11.63
N PHE A 105 2.19 1.95 10.95
CA PHE A 105 1.26 2.02 9.84
C PHE A 105 1.94 2.34 8.51
N HIS A 106 3.15 1.83 8.29
CA HIS A 106 3.80 1.92 6.98
C HIS A 106 3.07 1.10 5.93
N GLY A 107 3.37 1.32 4.66
CA GLY A 107 2.70 0.67 3.53
C GLY A 107 2.83 -0.84 3.55
N ARG A 108 1.70 -1.55 3.49
CA ARG A 108 1.60 -3.00 3.44
C ARG A 108 0.55 -3.47 2.44
N GLY A 109 0.68 -4.71 1.99
CA GLY A 109 -0.29 -5.35 1.12
C GLY A 109 -0.12 -5.00 -0.36
N TYR A 110 -1.04 -5.49 -1.17
CA TYR A 110 -0.99 -5.30 -2.63
C TYR A 110 -1.12 -3.84 -3.08
N PHE A 111 -1.80 -3.00 -2.31
CA PHE A 111 -2.00 -1.58 -2.61
C PHE A 111 -1.27 -0.64 -1.65
N GLN A 112 -0.38 -1.18 -0.81
CA GLN A 112 0.47 -0.39 0.08
C GLN A 112 -0.32 0.59 0.95
N TYR A 113 -1.28 0.09 1.71
CA TYR A 113 -2.05 0.90 2.67
C TYR A 113 -1.12 1.53 3.68
N THR A 114 -1.28 2.84 3.92
CA THR A 114 -0.41 3.64 4.77
C THR A 114 -1.24 4.55 5.67
N GLY A 115 -0.83 4.67 6.93
CA GLY A 115 -1.45 5.57 7.90
C GLY A 115 -2.50 4.94 8.82
N ARG A 116 -2.57 5.45 10.05
CA ARG A 116 -3.51 4.97 11.07
C ARG A 116 -4.96 4.98 10.57
N ASP A 117 -5.38 6.06 9.92
CA ASP A 117 -6.77 6.21 9.46
C ASP A 117 -7.14 5.13 8.44
N ASN A 118 -6.25 4.84 7.49
CA ASN A 118 -6.49 3.80 6.50
C ASN A 118 -6.56 2.41 7.13
N TYR A 119 -5.64 2.07 8.03
CA TYR A 119 -5.67 0.80 8.73
C TYR A 119 -6.93 0.63 9.57
N THR A 120 -7.35 1.67 10.27
CA THR A 120 -8.58 1.64 11.07
C THR A 120 -9.82 1.51 10.19
N THR A 121 -9.94 2.33 9.16
CA THR A 121 -11.09 2.34 8.25
C THR A 121 -11.24 1.02 7.51
N PHE A 122 -10.17 0.50 6.93
CA PHE A 122 -10.21 -0.78 6.21
C PHE A 122 -10.40 -1.95 7.17
N GLY A 123 -9.79 -1.90 8.34
CA GLY A 123 -9.98 -2.91 9.37
C GLY A 123 -11.44 -3.02 9.81
N ASP A 124 -12.06 -1.90 10.11
CA ASP A 124 -13.49 -1.84 10.51
C ASP A 124 -14.40 -2.30 9.38
N LYS A 125 -14.13 -1.84 8.16
CA LYS A 125 -14.95 -2.16 6.99
C LYS A 125 -14.94 -3.65 6.65
N PHE A 126 -13.80 -4.32 6.79
CA PHE A 126 -13.63 -5.71 6.40
C PHE A 126 -13.55 -6.70 7.55
N GLY A 127 -13.79 -6.23 8.79
CA GLY A 127 -13.83 -7.08 9.97
C GLY A 127 -12.48 -7.68 10.35
N VAL A 128 -11.39 -6.97 10.10
CA VAL A 128 -10.02 -7.36 10.45
C VAL A 128 -9.43 -6.29 11.37
N ASP A 129 -8.88 -6.68 12.53
CA ASP A 129 -8.29 -5.73 13.48
C ASP A 129 -6.89 -5.27 13.01
N LEU A 130 -6.85 -4.43 11.99
CA LEU A 130 -5.61 -3.90 11.43
C LEU A 130 -4.99 -2.81 12.30
N ALA A 131 -5.78 -2.08 13.06
CA ALA A 131 -5.27 -1.01 13.92
C ALA A 131 -4.38 -1.54 15.04
N ASN A 132 -4.73 -2.67 15.63
CA ASN A 132 -3.93 -3.33 16.66
C ASN A 132 -2.93 -4.35 16.10
N HIS A 133 -3.21 -4.91 14.93
CA HIS A 133 -2.38 -5.93 14.26
C HIS A 133 -2.10 -5.53 12.81
N PRO A 134 -1.34 -4.45 12.57
CA PRO A 134 -1.11 -3.94 11.21
C PRO A 134 -0.39 -4.92 10.28
N ASP A 135 0.41 -5.83 10.82
CA ASP A 135 1.11 -6.84 10.03
C ASP A 135 0.16 -7.80 9.30
N LEU A 136 -1.08 -7.95 9.75
CA LEU A 136 -2.09 -8.73 9.05
C LEU A 136 -2.33 -8.22 7.63
N ALA A 137 -2.15 -6.92 7.36
CA ALA A 137 -2.28 -6.35 6.02
C ALA A 137 -1.24 -6.88 5.03
N ALA A 138 -0.13 -7.43 5.51
CA ALA A 138 0.92 -8.05 4.69
C ALA A 138 0.75 -9.58 4.55
N GLU A 139 -0.14 -10.20 5.30
CA GLU A 139 -0.43 -11.62 5.13
C GLU A 139 -1.16 -11.87 3.81
N PRO A 140 -0.73 -12.87 3.01
CA PRO A 140 -1.23 -13.07 1.64
C PRO A 140 -2.76 -13.15 1.55
N GLU A 141 -3.42 -13.92 2.39
CA GLU A 141 -4.90 -14.05 2.35
C GLU A 141 -5.61 -12.75 2.75
N THR A 142 -5.16 -12.10 3.80
CA THR A 142 -5.71 -10.81 4.25
C THR A 142 -5.44 -9.73 3.21
N ALA A 143 -4.23 -9.67 2.68
CA ALA A 143 -3.86 -8.72 1.64
C ALA A 143 -4.71 -8.88 0.36
N ALA A 144 -4.98 -10.12 -0.06
CA ALA A 144 -5.85 -10.39 -1.20
C ALA A 144 -7.30 -9.95 -0.94
N LYS A 145 -7.84 -10.25 0.24
CA LYS A 145 -9.18 -9.81 0.66
C LYS A 145 -9.33 -8.29 0.66
N LEU A 146 -8.35 -7.59 1.20
CA LEU A 146 -8.33 -6.12 1.23
C LEU A 146 -8.22 -5.53 -0.18
N ALA A 147 -7.39 -6.11 -1.04
CA ALA A 147 -7.21 -5.67 -2.42
C ALA A 147 -8.50 -5.78 -3.23
N ILE A 148 -9.20 -6.89 -3.11
CA ILE A 148 -10.48 -7.13 -3.81
C ILE A 148 -11.55 -6.15 -3.31
N ALA A 149 -11.65 -5.97 -2.01
CA ALA A 149 -12.61 -5.06 -1.41
C ALA A 149 -12.33 -3.60 -1.79
N TYR A 150 -11.05 -3.20 -1.79
CA TYR A 150 -10.63 -1.88 -2.27
C TYR A 150 -10.99 -1.67 -3.75
N GLY A 151 -10.70 -2.66 -4.60
CA GLY A 151 -11.04 -2.62 -6.02
C GLY A 151 -12.54 -2.50 -6.28
N LYS A 152 -13.37 -3.22 -5.53
CA LYS A 152 -14.83 -3.14 -5.64
C LYS A 152 -15.41 -1.79 -5.20
N ASP A 153 -14.83 -1.16 -4.18
CA ASP A 153 -15.36 0.08 -3.61
C ASP A 153 -14.87 1.34 -4.30
N THR A 154 -13.61 1.36 -4.73
CA THR A 154 -12.97 2.60 -5.19
C THR A 154 -13.10 2.84 -6.68
N ALA A 155 -13.42 1.82 -7.49
CA ALA A 155 -13.39 2.01 -8.93
C ALA A 155 -14.36 1.16 -9.78
N PRO A 156 -15.58 0.76 -9.35
CA PRO A 156 -16.48 0.03 -10.23
C PRO A 156 -16.81 0.78 -11.51
N GLU A 157 -17.01 2.09 -11.44
CA GLU A 157 -17.33 2.93 -12.60
C GLU A 157 -16.11 3.20 -13.47
N LYS A 158 -14.97 3.52 -12.87
CA LYS A 158 -13.73 3.77 -13.59
C LYS A 158 -13.28 2.55 -14.38
N TYR A 159 -13.36 1.36 -13.80
CA TYR A 159 -13.02 0.12 -14.51
C TYR A 159 -13.99 -0.19 -15.63
N ARG A 160 -15.28 0.13 -15.47
CA ARG A 160 -16.28 0.00 -16.53
C ARG A 160 -16.04 0.96 -17.68
N GLU A 161 -15.62 2.18 -17.39
CA GLU A 161 -15.26 3.16 -18.42
C GLU A 161 -13.98 2.76 -19.15
N ASP A 162 -12.95 2.35 -18.43
CA ASP A 162 -11.70 1.87 -19.03
C ASP A 162 -11.93 0.61 -19.89
N ALA A 163 -12.80 -0.29 -19.46
CA ALA A 163 -13.20 -1.47 -20.22
C ALA A 163 -13.93 -1.11 -21.52
N LYS A 164 -14.80 -0.11 -21.49
CA LYS A 164 -15.47 0.42 -22.69
C LYS A 164 -14.48 1.06 -23.65
N HIS A 165 -13.54 1.85 -23.16
CA HIS A 165 -12.50 2.49 -23.97
C HIS A 165 -11.51 1.50 -24.57
N ALA A 166 -11.24 0.39 -23.88
CA ALA A 166 -10.38 -0.68 -24.39
C ALA A 166 -11.08 -1.63 -25.36
N GLY A 167 -12.38 -1.42 -25.65
CA GLY A 167 -13.15 -2.29 -26.53
C GLY A 167 -13.37 -3.70 -25.97
N ALA A 168 -13.28 -3.88 -24.64
CA ALA A 168 -13.40 -5.17 -23.96
C ALA A 168 -14.85 -5.55 -23.60
N ILE A 169 -15.82 -4.71 -23.97
CA ILE A 169 -17.25 -4.94 -23.78
C ILE A 169 -17.98 -4.62 -25.08
#